data_0109dcd20611f90e30e6c6c829d7db1c
#
_entry.id   0109dcd20611f90e30e6c6c829d7db1c
#
_cell.length_a   1.000
_cell.length_b   1.000
_cell.length_c   1.000
_cell.angle_alpha   90.00
_cell.angle_beta   90.00
_cell.angle_gamma   90.00
#
_symmetry.space_group_name_H-M   'P 1'
#
loop_
_entity.id
_entity.type
_entity.pdbx_description
1 polymer ?
#
loop_
_entity_poly.entity_id
_entity_poly.type
_entity_poly.pdbx_seq_one_letter_code
_entity_poly.pdbx_strand_id
1 'polypeptide(L)'
;MTNDMPTPQYLERPDGLKIAYHATPGKLTEVQGQQKPGVLFLGGFMSDMTGTKATHLEAHCVQQGLAYTRFDYSGHGQSAGMFKDGTIGQWARDAIAIIDEITTGPLILVGSSMGGWIMLLAALARKERIAGLVGIAAAPDFTEDLMWAQFTDAQKSDIVENGALIEPTEYGDDPYTITHALIEDGRNQLLLRNPIKLECPVRLIQGMQDPDVPWQTSIRLTDALVSKDVRVDLIKTGDHRLSEPDQLDVITKHLDEIIEKVTVG
;
A
#
# COMPACT_ATOMS: atom_id res chain seq x y z
N MET A 1 22.10 -3.07 21.42
CA MET A 1 20.79 -3.67 21.74
C MET A 1 20.34 -4.33 20.46
N THR A 2 20.31 -5.65 20.41
CA THR A 2 19.76 -6.41 19.27
C THR A 2 18.29 -6.06 19.21
N ASN A 3 17.87 -5.36 18.15
CA ASN A 3 16.48 -5.17 17.82
C ASN A 3 15.94 -6.54 17.37
N ASP A 4 15.59 -7.41 18.34
CA ASP A 4 14.84 -8.61 18.04
C ASP A 4 13.45 -8.17 17.61
N MET A 5 13.24 -8.08 16.29
CA MET A 5 11.89 -7.88 15.76
C MET A 5 11.03 -9.08 16.17
N PRO A 6 9.79 -8.86 16.61
CA PRO A 6 8.93 -9.95 17.02
C PRO A 6 8.75 -10.94 15.88
N THR A 7 8.66 -12.23 16.21
CA THR A 7 8.37 -13.29 15.24
C THR A 7 7.00 -13.02 14.59
N PRO A 8 6.87 -13.07 13.26
CA PRO A 8 5.58 -12.82 12.60
C PRO A 8 4.59 -13.94 12.91
N GLN A 9 3.33 -13.58 12.85
CA GLN A 9 2.20 -14.50 12.77
C GLN A 9 1.91 -14.84 11.32
N TYR A 10 1.16 -15.91 11.08
CA TYR A 10 0.84 -16.35 9.72
C TYR A 10 -0.67 -16.56 9.57
N LEU A 11 -1.24 -15.96 8.54
CA LEU A 11 -2.58 -16.26 8.04
C LEU A 11 -2.46 -17.31 6.93
N GLU A 12 -3.10 -18.46 7.09
CA GLU A 12 -3.17 -19.48 6.03
C GLU A 12 -4.43 -19.22 5.18
N ARG A 13 -4.20 -18.93 3.92
CA ARG A 13 -5.26 -18.71 2.94
C ARG A 13 -5.89 -20.03 2.48
N PRO A 14 -7.10 -20.03 1.89
CA PRO A 14 -7.77 -21.25 1.39
C PRO A 14 -6.95 -22.00 0.31
N ASP A 15 -6.07 -21.32 -0.41
CA ASP A 15 -5.14 -21.93 -1.40
C ASP A 15 -3.86 -22.47 -0.78
N GLY A 16 -3.72 -22.44 0.55
CA GLY A 16 -2.58 -22.92 1.32
C GLY A 16 -1.40 -21.96 1.42
N LEU A 17 -1.45 -20.78 0.79
CA LEU A 17 -0.42 -19.75 0.95
C LEU A 17 -0.46 -19.16 2.36
N LYS A 18 0.72 -18.98 2.96
CA LYS A 18 0.88 -18.36 4.29
C LYS A 18 1.34 -16.93 4.15
N ILE A 19 0.54 -16.02 4.66
CA ILE A 19 0.79 -14.57 4.68
C ILE A 19 1.33 -14.18 6.05
N ALA A 20 2.57 -13.69 6.10
CA ALA A 20 3.21 -13.21 7.31
C ALA A 20 2.67 -11.83 7.70
N TYR A 21 2.37 -11.63 8.98
CA TYR A 21 1.89 -10.35 9.48
C TYR A 21 2.32 -10.08 10.91
N HIS A 22 2.29 -8.81 11.29
CA HIS A 22 2.30 -8.34 12.67
C HIS A 22 1.02 -7.56 12.94
N ALA A 23 0.34 -7.90 14.02
CA ALA A 23 -0.83 -7.17 14.49
C ALA A 23 -0.63 -6.72 15.94
N THR A 24 -0.64 -5.42 16.15
CA THR A 24 -0.60 -4.81 17.48
C THR A 24 -2.04 -4.43 17.89
N PRO A 25 -2.57 -4.96 18.98
CA PRO A 25 -3.92 -4.64 19.40
C PRO A 25 -4.00 -3.19 19.89
N GLY A 26 -5.09 -2.52 19.55
CA GLY A 26 -5.40 -1.21 20.10
C GLY A 26 -5.81 -1.32 21.57
N LYS A 27 -5.56 -0.27 22.34
CA LYS A 27 -6.19 -0.11 23.64
C LYS A 27 -7.66 0.22 23.38
N LEU A 28 -8.57 -0.56 23.96
CA LEU A 28 -10.02 -0.28 23.90
C LEU A 28 -10.28 1.07 24.58
N THR A 29 -10.25 2.13 23.82
CA THR A 29 -10.71 3.45 24.22
C THR A 29 -11.86 3.82 23.29
N GLU A 30 -13.08 3.54 23.75
CA GLU A 30 -14.24 4.19 23.18
C GLU A 30 -14.13 5.69 23.48
N VAL A 31 -13.95 6.50 22.47
CA VAL A 31 -14.14 7.93 22.58
C VAL A 31 -15.60 8.20 22.20
N GLN A 32 -16.40 8.64 23.16
CA GLN A 32 -17.84 8.95 22.98
C GLN A 32 -18.69 7.76 22.47
N GLY A 33 -18.31 6.51 22.82
CA GLY A 33 -19.06 5.31 22.40
C GLY A 33 -18.75 4.83 20.97
N GLN A 34 -17.79 5.44 20.28
CA GLN A 34 -17.34 5.00 18.95
C GLN A 34 -15.97 4.31 19.04
N GLN A 35 -15.86 3.20 18.32
CA GLN A 35 -14.60 2.46 18.19
C GLN A 35 -13.61 3.26 17.34
N LYS A 36 -12.40 3.52 17.86
CA LYS A 36 -11.33 4.10 17.06
C LYS A 36 -10.98 3.18 15.87
N PRO A 37 -10.71 3.74 14.68
CA PRO A 37 -10.30 2.93 13.54
C PRO A 37 -8.94 2.27 13.80
N GLY A 38 -8.79 1.03 13.32
CA GLY A 38 -7.48 0.41 13.19
C GLY A 38 -6.74 0.96 11.96
N VAL A 39 -5.44 0.72 11.91
CA VAL A 39 -4.59 1.11 10.78
C VAL A 39 -3.99 -0.14 10.15
N LEU A 40 -4.10 -0.28 8.82
CA LEU A 40 -3.48 -1.35 8.04
C LEU A 40 -2.49 -0.73 7.05
N PHE A 41 -1.22 -1.14 7.14
CA PHE A 41 -0.17 -0.71 6.21
C PHE A 41 0.01 -1.71 5.07
N LEU A 42 0.08 -1.18 3.86
CA LEU A 42 0.26 -1.91 2.60
C LEU A 42 1.58 -1.48 1.95
N GLY A 43 2.53 -2.40 1.87
CA GLY A 43 3.89 -2.16 1.37
C GLY A 43 3.97 -1.95 -0.14
N GLY A 44 5.13 -1.52 -0.63
CA GLY A 44 5.44 -1.34 -2.04
C GLY A 44 5.92 -2.62 -2.73
N PHE A 45 6.18 -2.51 -4.03
CA PHE A 45 6.75 -3.56 -4.87
C PHE A 45 8.13 -3.99 -4.35
N MET A 46 8.36 -5.29 -4.17
CA MET A 46 9.57 -5.88 -3.58
C MET A 46 9.97 -5.31 -2.20
N SER A 47 9.06 -4.71 -1.46
CA SER A 47 9.31 -4.30 -0.09
C SER A 47 8.71 -5.30 0.90
N ASP A 48 9.16 -5.20 2.16
CA ASP A 48 8.63 -6.01 3.25
C ASP A 48 8.02 -5.17 4.37
N MET A 49 7.34 -5.84 5.30
CA MET A 49 6.65 -5.20 6.44
C MET A 49 7.59 -4.63 7.49
N THR A 50 8.94 -4.77 7.33
CA THR A 50 9.94 -4.26 8.28
C THR A 50 10.49 -2.89 7.89
N GLY A 51 10.05 -2.38 6.74
CA GLY A 51 10.50 -1.09 6.20
C GLY A 51 10.22 0.10 7.13
N THR A 52 10.98 1.18 6.94
CA THR A 52 10.98 2.38 7.80
C THR A 52 9.58 2.95 8.03
N LYS A 53 8.78 3.13 6.97
CA LYS A 53 7.41 3.68 7.08
C LYS A 53 6.49 2.77 7.90
N ALA A 54 6.56 1.45 7.66
CA ALA A 54 5.72 0.48 8.35
C ALA A 54 6.01 0.46 9.86
N THR A 55 7.28 0.44 10.25
CA THR A 55 7.69 0.40 11.65
C THR A 55 7.52 1.75 12.36
N HIS A 56 7.73 2.86 11.65
CA HIS A 56 7.46 4.20 12.19
C HIS A 56 5.98 4.39 12.52
N LEU A 57 5.08 4.02 11.59
CA LEU A 57 3.64 4.11 11.81
C LEU A 57 3.15 3.15 12.90
N GLU A 58 3.76 1.96 13.03
CA GLU A 58 3.47 1.07 14.16
C GLU A 58 3.78 1.74 15.49
N ALA A 59 4.97 2.32 15.63
CA ALA A 59 5.38 3.01 16.85
C ALA A 59 4.43 4.17 17.20
N HIS A 60 4.02 4.96 16.19
CA HIS A 60 3.05 6.04 16.36
C HIS A 60 1.68 5.50 16.81
N CYS A 61 1.14 4.50 16.13
CA CYS A 61 -0.16 3.89 16.45
C CYS A 61 -0.18 3.30 17.87
N VAL A 62 0.92 2.64 18.29
CA VAL A 62 1.08 2.13 19.66
C VAL A 62 1.01 3.25 20.70
N GLN A 63 1.69 4.39 20.45
CA GLN A 63 1.64 5.56 21.33
C GLN A 63 0.23 6.13 21.45
N GLN A 64 -0.53 6.15 20.34
CA GLN A 64 -1.92 6.63 20.30
C GLN A 64 -2.94 5.60 20.79
N GLY A 65 -2.50 4.36 21.11
CA GLY A 65 -3.37 3.27 21.52
C GLY A 65 -4.27 2.74 20.41
N LEU A 66 -3.87 2.91 19.15
CA LEU A 66 -4.57 2.40 17.97
C LEU A 66 -4.16 0.97 17.66
N ALA A 67 -5.09 0.17 17.12
CA ALA A 67 -4.74 -1.11 16.51
C ALA A 67 -3.94 -0.85 15.23
N TYR A 68 -2.88 -1.62 15.01
CA TYR A 68 -2.04 -1.51 13.82
C TYR A 68 -1.70 -2.88 13.26
N THR A 69 -1.79 -3.03 11.94
CA THR A 69 -1.42 -4.25 11.24
C THR A 69 -0.52 -3.91 10.06
N ARG A 70 0.54 -4.70 9.88
CA ARG A 70 1.41 -4.71 8.70
C ARG A 70 1.66 -6.14 8.29
N PHE A 71 1.87 -6.39 7.00
CA PHE A 71 2.01 -7.73 6.47
C PHE A 71 2.87 -7.75 5.21
N ASP A 72 3.36 -8.92 4.87
CA ASP A 72 4.03 -9.19 3.60
C ASP A 72 3.04 -9.84 2.63
N TYR A 73 2.97 -9.33 1.40
CA TYR A 73 2.21 -10.02 0.35
C TYR A 73 2.82 -11.38 0.03
N SER A 74 2.06 -12.27 -0.60
CA SER A 74 2.62 -13.51 -1.16
C SER A 74 3.83 -13.20 -2.05
N GLY A 75 4.92 -13.97 -1.85
CA GLY A 75 6.19 -13.76 -2.54
C GLY A 75 7.03 -12.58 -2.05
N HIS A 76 6.61 -11.89 -0.99
CA HIS A 76 7.37 -10.80 -0.34
C HIS A 76 7.83 -11.21 1.06
N GLY A 77 8.93 -10.66 1.51
CA GLY A 77 9.42 -10.77 2.88
C GLY A 77 9.37 -12.18 3.45
N GLN A 78 8.58 -12.38 4.50
CA GLN A 78 8.44 -13.66 5.21
C GLN A 78 7.19 -14.47 4.80
N SER A 79 6.40 -13.97 3.84
CA SER A 79 5.27 -14.70 3.28
C SER A 79 5.70 -15.79 2.31
N ALA A 80 4.87 -16.83 2.20
CA ALA A 80 5.10 -17.92 1.25
C ALA A 80 4.92 -17.49 -0.21
N GLY A 81 5.43 -18.30 -1.13
CA GLY A 81 5.37 -18.04 -2.57
C GLY A 81 6.67 -17.46 -3.12
N MET A 82 6.69 -17.26 -4.43
CA MET A 82 7.82 -16.61 -5.11
C MET A 82 7.32 -15.28 -5.69
N PHE A 83 8.15 -14.26 -5.59
CA PHE A 83 7.82 -12.92 -6.09
C PHE A 83 7.37 -12.92 -7.57
N LYS A 84 8.07 -13.66 -8.41
CA LYS A 84 7.76 -13.79 -9.85
C LYS A 84 6.38 -14.37 -10.18
N ASP A 85 5.76 -15.07 -9.22
CA ASP A 85 4.43 -15.66 -9.40
C ASP A 85 3.31 -14.71 -8.94
N GLY A 86 3.69 -13.56 -8.34
CA GLY A 86 2.78 -12.57 -7.82
C GLY A 86 2.19 -11.66 -8.91
N THR A 87 0.98 -11.20 -8.68
CA THR A 87 0.27 -10.26 -9.54
C THR A 87 -0.51 -9.23 -8.70
N ILE A 88 -0.92 -8.13 -9.31
CA ILE A 88 -1.69 -7.07 -8.62
C ILE A 88 -2.97 -7.64 -7.99
N GLY A 89 -3.72 -8.44 -8.74
CA GLY A 89 -4.94 -9.08 -8.24
C GLY A 89 -4.67 -10.11 -7.13
N GLN A 90 -3.53 -10.82 -7.18
CA GLN A 90 -3.13 -11.73 -6.11
C GLN A 90 -2.83 -10.95 -4.82
N TRP A 91 -2.02 -9.89 -4.90
CA TRP A 91 -1.66 -9.06 -3.75
C TRP A 91 -2.86 -8.29 -3.18
N ALA A 92 -3.82 -7.91 -4.03
CA ALA A 92 -5.10 -7.37 -3.55
C ALA A 92 -5.90 -8.40 -2.75
N ARG A 93 -5.93 -9.68 -3.18
CA ARG A 93 -6.56 -10.76 -2.40
C ARG A 93 -5.86 -11.02 -1.08
N ASP A 94 -4.53 -10.91 -1.01
CA ASP A 94 -3.77 -11.00 0.26
C ASP A 94 -4.21 -9.90 1.23
N ALA A 95 -4.26 -8.65 0.76
CA ALA A 95 -4.71 -7.52 1.57
C ALA A 95 -6.16 -7.69 2.06
N ILE A 96 -7.06 -8.16 1.20
CA ILE A 96 -8.45 -8.43 1.55
C ILE A 96 -8.54 -9.55 2.61
N ALA A 97 -7.73 -10.61 2.50
CA ALA A 97 -7.71 -11.67 3.49
C ALA A 97 -7.22 -11.16 4.86
N ILE A 98 -6.21 -10.28 4.91
CA ILE A 98 -5.78 -9.61 6.15
C ILE A 98 -6.90 -8.73 6.73
N ILE A 99 -7.63 -7.99 5.90
CA ILE A 99 -8.77 -7.18 6.36
C ILE A 99 -9.85 -8.06 6.97
N ASP A 100 -10.19 -9.17 6.33
CA ASP A 100 -11.31 -10.00 6.73
C ASP A 100 -11.02 -10.86 7.96
N GLU A 101 -9.81 -11.44 8.05
CA GLU A 101 -9.47 -12.46 9.03
C GLU A 101 -8.66 -11.92 10.23
N ILE A 102 -7.91 -10.83 10.05
CA ILE A 102 -6.98 -10.35 11.09
C ILE A 102 -7.46 -9.05 11.73
N THR A 103 -8.14 -8.18 10.96
CA THR A 103 -8.56 -6.89 11.47
C THR A 103 -10.03 -6.85 11.84
N THR A 104 -10.40 -5.97 12.77
CA THR A 104 -11.80 -5.76 13.20
C THR A 104 -12.18 -4.29 13.16
N GLY A 105 -13.48 -4.01 13.04
CA GLY A 105 -14.02 -2.64 13.06
C GLY A 105 -13.63 -1.78 11.85
N PRO A 106 -13.79 -0.46 11.93
CA PRO A 106 -13.40 0.47 10.87
C PRO A 106 -11.89 0.55 10.72
N LEU A 107 -11.41 0.76 9.49
CA LEU A 107 -9.99 0.78 9.13
C LEU A 107 -9.60 2.04 8.38
N ILE A 108 -8.40 2.54 8.67
CA ILE A 108 -7.67 3.44 7.80
C ILE A 108 -6.60 2.60 7.09
N LEU A 109 -6.59 2.62 5.77
CA LEU A 109 -5.55 1.96 4.98
C LEU A 109 -4.46 2.96 4.63
N VAL A 110 -3.21 2.56 4.84
CA VAL A 110 -2.02 3.35 4.47
C VAL A 110 -1.23 2.57 3.43
N GLY A 111 -1.23 3.04 2.19
CA GLY A 111 -0.59 2.36 1.06
C GLY A 111 0.60 3.14 0.51
N SER A 112 1.77 2.47 0.41
CA SER A 112 2.98 3.06 -0.15
C SER A 112 3.27 2.49 -1.54
N SER A 113 3.48 3.35 -2.54
CA SER A 113 3.81 2.96 -3.93
C SER A 113 2.78 1.96 -4.50
N MET A 114 3.16 0.76 -4.92
CA MET A 114 2.24 -0.33 -5.28
C MET A 114 1.16 -0.54 -4.21
N GLY A 115 1.53 -0.46 -2.93
CA GLY A 115 0.56 -0.58 -1.83
C GLY A 115 -0.56 0.46 -1.89
N GLY A 116 -0.33 1.63 -2.51
CA GLY A 116 -1.37 2.61 -2.79
C GLY A 116 -2.40 2.11 -3.81
N TRP A 117 -1.99 1.34 -4.81
CA TRP A 117 -2.92 0.69 -5.74
C TRP A 117 -3.70 -0.44 -5.07
N ILE A 118 -2.99 -1.33 -4.36
CA ILE A 118 -3.61 -2.42 -3.61
C ILE A 118 -4.61 -1.87 -2.57
N MET A 119 -4.27 -0.78 -1.89
CA MET A 119 -5.14 -0.05 -0.96
C MET A 119 -6.48 0.33 -1.61
N LEU A 120 -6.43 0.90 -2.82
CA LEU A 120 -7.65 1.29 -3.55
C LEU A 120 -8.49 0.09 -3.95
N LEU A 121 -7.86 -1.00 -4.43
CA LEU A 121 -8.55 -2.24 -4.77
C LEU A 121 -9.22 -2.89 -3.54
N ALA A 122 -8.49 -2.98 -2.44
CA ALA A 122 -9.01 -3.51 -1.18
C ALA A 122 -10.14 -2.64 -0.62
N ALA A 123 -9.99 -1.31 -0.68
CA ALA A 123 -11.04 -0.37 -0.26
C ALA A 123 -12.31 -0.50 -1.11
N LEU A 124 -12.19 -0.66 -2.42
CA LEU A 124 -13.34 -0.90 -3.29
C LEU A 124 -14.06 -2.21 -2.98
N ALA A 125 -13.33 -3.26 -2.56
CA ALA A 125 -13.87 -4.56 -2.20
C ALA A 125 -14.51 -4.60 -0.80
N ARG A 126 -14.14 -3.67 0.12
CA ARG A 126 -14.57 -3.66 1.54
C ARG A 126 -14.96 -2.26 2.01
N LYS A 127 -15.72 -1.54 1.19
CA LYS A 127 -16.08 -0.11 1.43
C LYS A 127 -16.64 0.15 2.82
N GLU A 128 -17.46 -0.75 3.31
CA GLU A 128 -18.12 -0.68 4.62
C GLU A 128 -17.14 -0.75 5.80
N ARG A 129 -15.93 -1.27 5.56
CA ARG A 129 -14.87 -1.36 6.56
C ARG A 129 -13.93 -0.14 6.53
N ILE A 130 -13.94 0.65 5.45
CA ILE A 130 -12.90 1.66 5.22
C ILE A 130 -13.38 3.03 5.66
N ALA A 131 -12.75 3.54 6.74
CA ALA A 131 -12.99 4.87 7.29
C ALA A 131 -12.14 5.97 6.62
N GLY A 132 -10.97 5.64 6.06
CA GLY A 132 -10.10 6.60 5.40
C GLY A 132 -8.91 5.97 4.69
N LEU A 133 -8.22 6.75 3.85
CA LEU A 133 -7.08 6.30 3.05
C LEU A 133 -5.92 7.30 3.14
N VAL A 134 -4.70 6.78 3.28
CA VAL A 134 -3.46 7.54 3.16
C VAL A 134 -2.59 6.90 2.07
N GLY A 135 -2.35 7.60 0.98
CA GLY A 135 -1.47 7.17 -0.11
C GLY A 135 -0.11 7.87 -0.04
N ILE A 136 0.97 7.10 0.00
CA ILE A 136 2.36 7.59 0.06
C ILE A 136 3.03 7.21 -1.26
N ALA A 137 3.36 8.20 -2.10
CA ALA A 137 3.85 7.96 -3.46
C ALA A 137 3.01 6.90 -4.20
N ALA A 138 1.68 6.97 -4.05
CA ALA A 138 0.76 5.95 -4.53
C ALA A 138 0.85 5.77 -6.05
N ALA A 139 1.00 4.51 -6.50
CA ALA A 139 1.24 4.16 -7.89
C ALA A 139 0.11 3.31 -8.50
N PRO A 140 -1.15 3.78 -8.53
CA PRO A 140 -2.19 3.05 -9.24
C PRO A 140 -1.84 2.91 -10.72
N ASP A 141 -2.18 1.76 -11.31
CA ASP A 141 -1.98 1.44 -12.72
C ASP A 141 -0.51 1.42 -13.20
N PHE A 142 0.48 1.37 -12.27
CA PHE A 142 1.89 1.54 -12.60
C PHE A 142 2.44 0.51 -13.60
N THR A 143 1.91 -0.70 -13.60
CA THR A 143 2.35 -1.77 -14.53
C THR A 143 2.09 -1.39 -15.99
N GLU A 144 1.00 -0.68 -16.27
CA GLU A 144 0.66 -0.20 -17.61
C GLU A 144 1.22 1.21 -17.88
N ASP A 145 0.96 2.17 -16.96
CA ASP A 145 1.23 3.58 -17.20
C ASP A 145 2.68 3.99 -16.97
N LEU A 146 3.40 3.29 -16.09
CA LEU A 146 4.78 3.64 -15.75
C LEU A 146 5.79 2.59 -16.24
N MET A 147 5.47 1.29 -16.21
CA MET A 147 6.37 0.25 -16.70
C MET A 147 6.17 0.00 -18.21
N TRP A 148 5.00 -0.57 -18.57
CA TRP A 148 4.76 -0.96 -19.96
C TRP A 148 4.85 0.20 -20.94
N ALA A 149 4.34 1.36 -20.57
CA ALA A 149 4.40 2.56 -21.43
C ALA A 149 5.83 3.01 -21.72
N GLN A 150 6.79 2.74 -20.84
CA GLN A 150 8.19 3.16 -20.98
C GLN A 150 9.10 2.08 -21.59
N PHE A 151 8.66 0.82 -21.63
CA PHE A 151 9.44 -0.26 -22.22
C PHE A 151 9.64 -0.06 -23.72
N THR A 152 10.84 -0.34 -24.18
CA THR A 152 11.19 -0.45 -25.60
C THR A 152 10.46 -1.63 -26.24
N ASP A 153 10.37 -1.64 -27.56
CA ASP A 153 9.76 -2.77 -28.30
C ASP A 153 10.50 -4.10 -28.02
N ALA A 154 11.83 -4.05 -27.84
CA ALA A 154 12.62 -5.22 -27.51
C ALA A 154 12.25 -5.77 -26.10
N GLN A 155 12.15 -4.92 -25.08
CA GLN A 155 11.74 -5.32 -23.74
C GLN A 155 10.30 -5.88 -23.71
N LYS A 156 9.38 -5.26 -24.47
CA LYS A 156 8.01 -5.78 -24.62
C LYS A 156 8.00 -7.14 -25.29
N SER A 157 8.82 -7.34 -26.33
CA SER A 157 8.98 -8.65 -27.00
C SER A 157 9.51 -9.69 -26.04
N ASP A 158 10.55 -9.36 -25.26
CA ASP A 158 11.08 -10.26 -24.22
C ASP A 158 10.02 -10.71 -23.22
N ILE A 159 9.21 -9.78 -22.72
CA ILE A 159 8.11 -10.12 -21.79
C ILE A 159 7.11 -11.06 -22.45
N VAL A 160 6.71 -10.79 -23.70
CA VAL A 160 5.68 -11.58 -24.39
C VAL A 160 6.21 -12.95 -24.83
N GLU A 161 7.44 -13.01 -25.36
CA GLU A 161 8.00 -14.23 -25.96
C GLU A 161 8.71 -15.11 -24.93
N ASN A 162 9.42 -14.50 -23.97
CA ASN A 162 10.20 -15.20 -22.94
C ASN A 162 9.49 -15.26 -21.58
N GLY A 163 8.35 -14.59 -21.45
CA GLY A 163 7.50 -14.61 -20.27
C GLY A 163 7.88 -13.63 -19.16
N ALA A 164 9.09 -13.04 -19.21
CA ALA A 164 9.55 -12.07 -18.21
C ALA A 164 10.70 -11.20 -18.73
N LEU A 165 10.83 -10.02 -18.16
CA LEU A 165 11.98 -9.12 -18.26
C LEU A 165 12.69 -9.08 -16.91
N ILE A 166 14.02 -9.12 -16.91
CA ILE A 166 14.85 -8.99 -15.72
C ILE A 166 15.57 -7.64 -15.79
N GLU A 167 15.23 -6.73 -14.89
CA GLU A 167 15.77 -5.38 -14.85
C GLU A 167 16.60 -5.17 -13.57
N PRO A 168 17.79 -4.55 -13.66
CA PRO A 168 18.51 -4.09 -12.48
C PRO A 168 17.66 -3.13 -11.64
N THR A 169 17.89 -3.11 -10.32
CA THR A 169 17.21 -2.17 -9.43
C THR A 169 18.21 -1.45 -8.54
N GLU A 170 17.90 -0.20 -8.16
CA GLU A 170 18.66 0.56 -7.16
C GLU A 170 18.18 0.27 -5.72
N TYR A 171 17.13 -0.53 -5.54
CA TYR A 171 16.46 -0.77 -4.25
C TYR A 171 16.90 -2.06 -3.54
N GLY A 172 17.81 -2.85 -4.12
CA GLY A 172 18.31 -4.11 -3.55
C GLY A 172 19.31 -4.81 -4.47
N ASP A 173 19.85 -5.94 -4.00
CA ASP A 173 20.80 -6.77 -4.76
C ASP A 173 20.10 -7.68 -5.79
N ASP A 174 18.81 -7.98 -5.60
CA ASP A 174 18.03 -8.84 -6.49
C ASP A 174 17.37 -8.00 -7.60
N PRO A 175 17.51 -8.38 -8.88
CA PRO A 175 16.90 -7.65 -9.99
C PRO A 175 15.38 -7.79 -9.98
N TYR A 176 14.68 -6.79 -10.53
CA TYR A 176 13.25 -6.87 -10.77
C TYR A 176 12.94 -7.92 -11.84
N THR A 177 12.07 -8.86 -11.51
CA THR A 177 11.50 -9.79 -12.50
C THR A 177 10.08 -9.32 -12.83
N ILE A 178 9.91 -8.71 -14.00
CA ILE A 178 8.63 -8.20 -14.49
C ILE A 178 8.05 -9.25 -15.42
N THR A 179 7.04 -9.98 -14.95
CA THR A 179 6.46 -11.09 -15.73
C THR A 179 5.32 -10.60 -16.64
N HIS A 180 5.09 -11.36 -17.72
CA HIS A 180 3.92 -11.17 -18.57
C HIS A 180 2.62 -11.28 -17.77
N ALA A 181 2.56 -12.23 -16.81
CA ALA A 181 1.41 -12.41 -15.93
C ALA A 181 1.13 -11.17 -15.06
N LEU A 182 2.17 -10.50 -14.53
CA LEU A 182 2.03 -9.26 -13.78
C LEU A 182 1.41 -8.14 -14.62
N ILE A 183 1.89 -7.97 -15.87
CA ILE A 183 1.38 -6.94 -16.79
C ILE A 183 -0.09 -7.23 -17.17
N GLU A 184 -0.40 -8.46 -17.60
CA GLU A 184 -1.75 -8.83 -18.01
C GLU A 184 -2.77 -8.76 -16.86
N ASP A 185 -2.40 -9.24 -15.68
CA ASP A 185 -3.28 -9.11 -14.51
C ASP A 185 -3.47 -7.63 -14.12
N GLY A 186 -2.38 -6.84 -14.15
CA GLY A 186 -2.45 -5.40 -13.88
C GLY A 186 -3.45 -4.68 -14.78
N ARG A 187 -3.51 -5.04 -16.07
CA ARG A 187 -4.49 -4.51 -17.03
C ARG A 187 -5.94 -4.77 -16.61
N ASN A 188 -6.20 -5.89 -15.93
CA ASN A 188 -7.52 -6.21 -15.40
C ASN A 188 -7.86 -5.44 -14.10
N GLN A 189 -6.88 -4.78 -13.49
CA GLN A 189 -7.01 -4.05 -12.23
C GLN A 189 -6.95 -2.51 -12.39
N LEU A 190 -6.92 -1.98 -13.62
CA LEU A 190 -6.78 -0.56 -13.88
C LEU A 190 -7.91 0.27 -13.25
N LEU A 191 -7.54 1.35 -12.56
CA LEU A 191 -8.47 2.21 -11.82
C LEU A 191 -8.58 3.63 -12.40
N LEU A 192 -7.49 4.19 -12.94
CA LEU A 192 -7.45 5.60 -13.37
C LEU A 192 -8.18 5.88 -14.70
N ARG A 193 -8.87 4.90 -15.27
CA ARG A 193 -9.68 5.02 -16.49
C ARG A 193 -11.14 5.36 -16.20
N ASN A 194 -11.58 5.19 -14.95
CA ASN A 194 -12.97 5.38 -14.53
C ASN A 194 -13.04 6.04 -13.16
N PRO A 195 -14.18 6.65 -12.79
CA PRO A 195 -14.37 7.18 -11.44
C PRO A 195 -14.23 6.09 -10.38
N ILE A 196 -13.36 6.33 -9.38
CA ILE A 196 -13.10 5.45 -8.24
C ILE A 196 -14.15 5.76 -7.17
N LYS A 197 -15.12 4.86 -6.97
CA LYS A 197 -16.29 5.05 -6.10
C LYS A 197 -15.96 4.79 -4.63
N LEU A 198 -15.08 5.62 -4.07
CA LEU A 198 -14.72 5.69 -2.64
C LEU A 198 -15.08 7.10 -2.15
N GLU A 199 -15.81 7.18 -1.03
CA GLU A 199 -16.34 8.44 -0.47
C GLU A 199 -15.64 8.86 0.83
N CYS A 200 -14.84 7.98 1.43
CA CYS A 200 -14.08 8.25 2.65
C CYS A 200 -13.03 9.35 2.43
N PRO A 201 -12.55 9.99 3.51
CA PRO A 201 -11.43 10.94 3.45
C PRO A 201 -10.16 10.29 2.87
N VAL A 202 -9.43 11.02 2.01
CA VAL A 202 -8.18 10.57 1.37
C VAL A 202 -7.10 11.62 1.55
N ARG A 203 -5.90 11.20 1.93
CA ARG A 203 -4.68 12.00 1.98
C ARG A 203 -3.64 11.37 1.10
N LEU A 204 -3.07 12.14 0.18
CA LEU A 204 -2.02 11.72 -0.73
C LEU A 204 -0.77 12.52 -0.45
N ILE A 205 0.35 11.85 -0.22
CA ILE A 205 1.65 12.47 0.03
C ILE A 205 2.58 12.04 -1.10
N GLN A 206 3.19 13.02 -1.79
CA GLN A 206 4.00 12.73 -2.97
C GLN A 206 5.27 13.59 -3.00
N GLY A 207 6.41 12.93 -3.28
CA GLY A 207 7.67 13.60 -3.56
C GLY A 207 7.69 14.20 -4.97
N MET A 208 8.16 15.45 -5.11
CA MET A 208 8.28 16.07 -6.44
C MET A 208 9.58 15.66 -7.16
N GLN A 209 10.53 15.05 -6.45
CA GLN A 209 11.77 14.48 -7.02
C GLN A 209 11.72 12.95 -7.11
N ASP A 210 10.51 12.38 -7.07
CA ASP A 210 10.27 10.94 -7.23
C ASP A 210 10.57 10.52 -8.68
N PRO A 211 11.60 9.68 -8.94
CA PRO A 211 11.94 9.22 -10.28
C PRO A 211 11.02 8.10 -10.79
N ASP A 212 10.33 7.38 -9.88
CA ASP A 212 9.55 6.20 -10.21
C ASP A 212 8.07 6.53 -10.45
N VAL A 213 7.50 7.39 -9.61
CA VAL A 213 6.10 7.80 -9.68
C VAL A 213 6.00 9.31 -9.82
N PRO A 214 5.72 9.83 -11.02
CA PRO A 214 5.53 11.25 -11.24
C PRO A 214 4.44 11.83 -10.33
N TRP A 215 4.71 12.99 -9.70
CA TRP A 215 3.75 13.62 -8.78
C TRP A 215 2.38 13.89 -9.41
N GLN A 216 2.32 14.01 -10.74
CA GLN A 216 1.08 14.13 -11.50
C GLN A 216 0.16 12.93 -11.35
N THR A 217 0.69 11.75 -10.95
CA THR A 217 -0.11 10.57 -10.65
C THR A 217 -1.05 10.82 -9.47
N SER A 218 -0.59 11.53 -8.43
CA SER A 218 -1.45 11.92 -7.29
C SER A 218 -2.55 12.88 -7.70
N ILE A 219 -2.31 13.78 -8.66
CA ILE A 219 -3.34 14.68 -9.20
C ILE A 219 -4.38 13.89 -10.02
N ARG A 220 -3.93 12.98 -10.91
CA ARG A 220 -4.83 12.09 -11.67
C ARG A 220 -5.67 11.22 -10.73
N LEU A 221 -5.07 10.71 -9.66
CA LEU A 221 -5.80 9.93 -8.66
C LEU A 221 -6.86 10.78 -7.95
N THR A 222 -6.54 12.03 -7.61
CA THR A 222 -7.49 12.98 -7.03
C THR A 222 -8.69 13.21 -7.96
N ASP A 223 -8.45 13.40 -9.24
CA ASP A 223 -9.51 13.61 -10.25
C ASP A 223 -10.39 12.36 -10.42
N ALA A 224 -9.80 11.16 -10.32
CA ALA A 224 -10.53 9.91 -10.45
C ALA A 224 -11.38 9.56 -9.21
N LEU A 225 -10.99 9.99 -8.01
CA LEU A 225 -11.71 9.72 -6.77
C LEU A 225 -13.03 10.49 -6.70
N VAL A 226 -14.14 9.83 -6.35
CA VAL A 226 -15.44 10.50 -6.15
C VAL A 226 -15.56 11.16 -4.77
N SER A 227 -14.68 10.84 -3.84
CA SER A 227 -14.62 11.48 -2.52
C SER A 227 -14.49 13.00 -2.67
N LYS A 228 -15.24 13.73 -1.85
CA LYS A 228 -15.16 15.22 -1.77
C LYS A 228 -14.08 15.71 -0.80
N ASP A 229 -13.49 14.80 -0.04
CA ASP A 229 -12.44 15.10 0.94
C ASP A 229 -11.12 14.41 0.54
N VAL A 230 -10.53 14.92 -0.52
CA VAL A 230 -9.20 14.52 -0.98
C VAL A 230 -8.24 15.67 -0.84
N ARG A 231 -7.07 15.42 -0.24
CA ARG A 231 -5.98 16.40 -0.15
C ARG A 231 -4.68 15.78 -0.64
N VAL A 232 -3.89 16.58 -1.34
CA VAL A 232 -2.56 16.21 -1.81
C VAL A 232 -1.53 17.11 -1.17
N ASP A 233 -0.50 16.52 -0.57
CA ASP A 233 0.68 17.22 -0.08
C ASP A 233 1.87 16.88 -0.98
N LEU A 234 2.44 17.90 -1.65
CA LEU A 234 3.57 17.77 -2.55
C LEU A 234 4.85 18.23 -1.84
N ILE A 235 5.72 17.29 -1.52
CA ILE A 235 7.01 17.58 -0.89
C ILE A 235 8.05 17.87 -1.97
N LYS A 236 8.47 19.13 -2.10
CA LYS A 236 9.31 19.61 -3.19
C LYS A 236 10.64 18.83 -3.32
N THR A 237 11.24 18.44 -2.22
CA THR A 237 12.53 17.73 -2.15
C THR A 237 12.37 16.23 -1.89
N GLY A 238 11.13 15.75 -1.76
CA GLY A 238 10.85 14.34 -1.48
C GLY A 238 11.14 13.45 -2.69
N ASP A 239 11.79 12.33 -2.44
CA ASP A 239 12.01 11.22 -3.37
C ASP A 239 10.86 10.19 -3.32
N HIS A 240 11.03 9.03 -3.96
CA HIS A 240 10.05 7.95 -3.93
C HIS A 240 9.89 7.33 -2.53
N ARG A 241 10.94 7.27 -1.76
CA ARG A 241 10.95 6.60 -0.45
C ARG A 241 10.16 7.36 0.60
N LEU A 242 10.22 8.70 0.60
CA LEU A 242 9.58 9.56 1.60
C LEU A 242 9.83 9.04 3.03
N SER A 243 11.11 8.77 3.36
CA SER A 243 11.51 8.10 4.60
C SER A 243 12.38 8.97 5.51
N GLU A 244 12.64 10.22 5.13
CA GLU A 244 13.34 11.18 6.00
C GLU A 244 12.44 11.58 7.19
N PRO A 245 13.01 11.96 8.34
CA PRO A 245 12.25 12.25 9.56
C PRO A 245 11.12 13.26 9.36
N ASP A 246 11.36 14.36 8.65
CA ASP A 246 10.37 15.40 8.37
C ASP A 246 9.25 14.90 7.43
N GLN A 247 9.58 13.99 6.52
CA GLN A 247 8.61 13.34 5.63
C GLN A 247 7.74 12.35 6.39
N LEU A 248 8.32 11.59 7.32
CA LEU A 248 7.59 10.69 8.21
C LEU A 248 6.63 11.46 9.13
N ASP A 249 7.03 12.62 9.61
CA ASP A 249 6.16 13.52 10.39
C ASP A 249 4.95 14.00 9.56
N VAL A 250 5.15 14.33 8.28
CA VAL A 250 4.05 14.68 7.36
C VAL A 250 3.07 13.51 7.20
N ILE A 251 3.58 12.30 6.98
CA ILE A 251 2.75 11.10 6.86
C ILE A 251 1.91 10.87 8.12
N THR A 252 2.56 10.95 9.29
CA THR A 252 1.91 10.79 10.60
C THR A 252 0.82 11.83 10.81
N LYS A 253 1.09 13.10 10.49
CA LYS A 253 0.11 14.19 10.58
C LYS A 253 -1.12 13.93 9.74
N HIS A 254 -0.96 13.47 8.50
CA HIS A 254 -2.09 13.14 7.63
C HIS A 254 -2.90 11.94 8.12
N LEU A 255 -2.25 10.96 8.74
CA LEU A 255 -2.93 9.85 9.41
C LEU A 255 -3.78 10.38 10.59
N ASP A 256 -3.21 11.23 11.45
CA ASP A 256 -3.89 11.82 12.60
C ASP A 256 -5.11 12.68 12.17
N GLU A 257 -4.97 13.48 11.11
CA GLU A 257 -6.10 14.26 10.55
C GLU A 257 -7.30 13.37 10.16
N ILE A 258 -7.03 12.19 9.55
CA ILE A 258 -8.11 11.25 9.22
C ILE A 258 -8.69 10.64 10.49
N ILE A 259 -7.85 10.19 11.43
CA ILE A 259 -8.29 9.59 12.69
C ILE A 259 -9.22 10.54 13.45
N GLU A 260 -8.80 11.79 13.63
CA GLU A 260 -9.62 12.83 14.29
C GLU A 260 -10.97 12.99 13.59
N LYS A 261 -10.94 13.12 12.26
CA LYS A 261 -12.15 13.33 11.47
C LYS A 261 -13.17 12.20 11.58
N VAL A 262 -12.72 10.96 11.53
CA VAL A 262 -13.60 9.77 11.53
C VAL A 262 -14.00 9.34 12.95
N THR A 263 -13.36 9.90 13.97
CA THR A 263 -13.69 9.63 15.38
C THR A 263 -14.69 10.66 15.94
N VAL A 264 -14.73 11.87 15.38
CA VAL A 264 -15.58 12.99 15.88
C VAL A 264 -16.87 13.14 15.05
N GLY A 265 -16.93 12.59 13.85
CA GLY A 265 -18.10 12.62 12.94
C GLY A 265 -19.05 11.48 13.17
#